data_55013fce574e67ab5bc4b429173289d8
#
_entry.id   55013fce574e67ab5bc4b429173289d8
#
_cell.length_a   1.000
_cell.length_b   1.000
_cell.length_c   1.000
_cell.angle_alpha   90.00
_cell.angle_beta   90.00
_cell.angle_gamma   90.00
#
_symmetry.space_group_name_H-M   'P 1'
#
loop_
_entity.id
_entity.type
_entity.pdbx_description
1 polymer ?
#
loop_
_entity_poly.entity_id
_entity_poly.type
_entity_poly.pdbx_seq_one_letter_code
_entity_poly.pdbx_strand_id
1 'polypeptide(L)'
;MSLESWSQQRYSDGLDDVLQYLPYASVFALKACGVESRDDWKKLAITTTASWVATAGTAWILKHSIKEWRPDDSDQKSFPSGHTAIAFAGATALHKEFGKVSPWISVAGYGLATFVAVDRVAKDRHHWYDVAAGAGLGFAFTEITWWLSDKVFPRQKETIAIGFSGNTLDVAVKL
;
A
#
# COMPACT_ATOMS: atom_id res chain seq x y z
N MET A 1 31.31 -29.26 -2.89
CA MET A 1 30.44 -28.08 -2.85
C MET A 1 29.91 -27.90 -4.26
N SER A 2 28.62 -28.20 -4.51
CA SER A 2 28.07 -28.14 -5.86
C SER A 2 27.71 -26.68 -6.23
N LEU A 3 27.75 -26.37 -7.52
CA LEU A 3 27.38 -25.04 -8.04
C LEU A 3 25.95 -24.66 -7.64
N GLU A 4 25.08 -25.63 -7.37
CA GLU A 4 23.72 -25.44 -6.88
C GLU A 4 23.67 -24.86 -5.47
N SER A 5 24.63 -25.20 -4.58
CA SER A 5 24.69 -24.62 -3.24
C SER A 5 25.04 -23.13 -3.25
N TRP A 6 25.73 -22.65 -4.31
CA TRP A 6 26.06 -21.23 -4.49
C TRP A 6 24.88 -20.41 -5.02
N SER A 7 23.96 -21.03 -5.78
CA SER A 7 22.77 -20.33 -6.29
C SER A 7 21.73 -20.12 -5.20
N GLN A 8 21.57 -21.07 -4.28
CA GLN A 8 20.63 -20.96 -3.15
C GLN A 8 21.10 -19.96 -2.08
N GLN A 9 22.42 -19.75 -1.95
CA GLN A 9 22.98 -18.85 -0.92
C GLN A 9 23.00 -17.37 -1.36
N ARG A 10 22.66 -17.04 -2.59
CA ARG A 10 22.84 -15.70 -3.18
C ARG A 10 21.65 -14.76 -3.00
N TYR A 11 20.51 -15.24 -2.53
CA TYR A 11 19.35 -14.42 -2.27
C TYR A 11 19.01 -14.43 -0.77
N SER A 12 19.52 -13.42 -0.04
CA SER A 12 19.03 -13.20 1.31
C SER A 12 17.57 -12.78 1.21
N ASP A 13 16.67 -13.58 1.75
CA ASP A 13 15.23 -13.29 1.85
C ASP A 13 14.92 -12.01 2.66
N GLY A 14 15.95 -11.35 3.21
CA GLY A 14 15.79 -10.22 4.11
C GLY A 14 15.50 -8.88 3.44
N LEU A 15 15.84 -8.67 2.18
CA LEU A 15 15.64 -7.38 1.53
C LEU A 15 14.18 -7.15 1.13
N ASP A 16 13.56 -8.13 0.52
CA ASP A 16 12.15 -8.08 0.10
C ASP A 16 11.20 -8.13 1.30
N ASP A 17 11.60 -8.80 2.41
CA ASP A 17 10.87 -8.75 3.69
C ASP A 17 10.77 -7.33 4.25
N VAL A 18 11.79 -6.50 4.04
CA VAL A 18 11.78 -5.08 4.44
C VAL A 18 11.09 -4.20 3.40
N LEU A 19 11.42 -4.40 2.11
CA LEU A 19 10.94 -3.55 1.01
C LEU A 19 9.41 -3.56 0.87
N GLN A 20 8.73 -4.66 1.20
CA GLN A 20 7.27 -4.73 1.17
C GLN A 20 6.59 -3.70 2.07
N TYR A 21 7.22 -3.29 3.17
CA TYR A 21 6.68 -2.31 4.13
C TYR A 21 7.09 -0.87 3.82
N LEU A 22 8.07 -0.67 2.94
CA LEU A 22 8.62 0.66 2.66
C LEU A 22 7.56 1.65 2.13
N PRO A 23 6.62 1.27 1.24
CA PRO A 23 5.56 2.18 0.84
C PRO A 23 4.69 2.64 2.02
N TYR A 24 4.33 1.76 2.95
CA TYR A 24 3.59 2.12 4.16
C TYR A 24 4.40 3.04 5.08
N ALA A 25 5.67 2.71 5.32
CA ALA A 25 6.56 3.55 6.11
C ALA A 25 6.69 4.96 5.51
N SER A 26 6.74 5.04 4.17
CA SER A 26 6.80 6.32 3.44
C SER A 26 5.56 7.19 3.65
N VAL A 27 4.36 6.62 3.84
CA VAL A 27 3.15 7.39 4.17
C VAL A 27 3.36 8.19 5.46
N PHE A 28 3.85 7.55 6.51
CA PHE A 28 4.07 8.20 7.80
C PHE A 28 5.29 9.14 7.77
N ALA A 29 6.36 8.73 7.09
CA ALA A 29 7.57 9.52 6.96
C ALA A 29 7.33 10.85 6.23
N LEU A 30 6.66 10.83 5.08
CA LEU A 30 6.34 12.05 4.33
C LEU A 30 5.48 13.01 5.13
N LYS A 31 4.46 12.49 5.84
CA LYS A 31 3.62 13.31 6.71
C LYS A 31 4.42 13.90 7.88
N ALA A 32 5.30 13.12 8.50
CA ALA A 32 6.17 13.59 9.58
C ALA A 32 7.17 14.66 9.09
N CYS A 33 7.61 14.57 7.84
CA CYS A 33 8.44 15.60 7.19
C CYS A 33 7.66 16.85 6.77
N GLY A 34 6.35 16.94 7.06
CA GLY A 34 5.54 18.11 6.76
C GLY A 34 4.98 18.16 5.34
N VAL A 35 5.08 17.06 4.57
CA VAL A 35 4.43 16.99 3.27
C VAL A 35 2.92 16.97 3.46
N GLU A 36 2.21 17.86 2.76
CA GLU A 36 0.76 17.94 2.84
C GLU A 36 0.13 16.60 2.43
N SER A 37 -0.65 16.02 3.34
CA SER A 37 -1.37 14.77 3.10
C SER A 37 -2.86 15.02 2.94
N ARG A 38 -3.52 14.09 2.29
CA ARG A 38 -4.96 14.13 2.07
C ARG A 38 -5.77 14.21 3.37
N ASP A 39 -5.39 13.42 4.38
CA ASP A 39 -6.13 13.23 5.62
C ASP A 39 -5.29 13.69 6.83
N ASP A 40 -5.94 14.05 7.95
CA ASP A 40 -5.28 14.35 9.19
C ASP A 40 -4.56 13.12 9.79
N TRP A 41 -3.76 13.32 10.86
CA TRP A 41 -2.98 12.24 11.47
C TRP A 41 -3.83 11.07 11.96
N LYS A 42 -4.97 11.38 12.57
CA LYS A 42 -5.86 10.36 13.16
C LYS A 42 -6.50 9.50 12.08
N LYS A 43 -7.09 10.15 11.07
CA LYS A 43 -7.74 9.46 9.95
C LYS A 43 -6.72 8.67 9.13
N LEU A 44 -5.57 9.27 8.80
CA LEU A 44 -4.48 8.61 8.11
C LEU A 44 -4.05 7.34 8.84
N ALA A 45 -3.74 7.41 10.15
CA ALA A 45 -3.28 6.27 10.91
C ALA A 45 -4.33 5.15 10.98
N ILE A 46 -5.59 5.48 11.24
CA ILE A 46 -6.69 4.51 11.30
C ILE A 46 -6.88 3.84 9.94
N THR A 47 -6.99 4.64 8.87
CA THR A 47 -7.28 4.11 7.53
C THR A 47 -6.12 3.27 7.00
N THR A 48 -4.88 3.73 7.18
CA THR A 48 -3.69 3.00 6.76
C THR A 48 -3.55 1.67 7.50
N THR A 49 -3.75 1.67 8.82
CA THR A 49 -3.71 0.44 9.64
C THR A 49 -4.84 -0.52 9.26
N ALA A 50 -6.06 -0.03 9.07
CA ALA A 50 -7.20 -0.85 8.66
C ALA A 50 -6.98 -1.50 7.30
N SER A 51 -6.42 -0.76 6.33
CA SER A 51 -6.05 -1.28 5.02
C SER A 51 -5.02 -2.40 5.12
N TRP A 52 -3.97 -2.18 5.93
CA TRP A 52 -2.94 -3.19 6.15
C TRP A 52 -3.53 -4.47 6.78
N VAL A 53 -4.33 -4.34 7.84
CA VAL A 53 -4.96 -5.49 8.53
C VAL A 53 -5.90 -6.25 7.59
N ALA A 54 -6.74 -5.54 6.82
CA ALA A 54 -7.65 -6.16 5.87
C ALA A 54 -6.90 -6.93 4.78
N THR A 55 -5.86 -6.31 4.20
CA THR A 55 -5.04 -6.93 3.15
C THR A 55 -4.26 -8.13 3.67
N ALA A 56 -3.51 -7.96 4.78
CA ALA A 56 -2.69 -9.01 5.36
C ALA A 56 -3.56 -10.17 5.88
N GLY A 57 -4.66 -9.87 6.55
CA GLY A 57 -5.60 -10.85 7.06
C GLY A 57 -6.24 -11.68 5.95
N THR A 58 -6.70 -11.03 4.87
CA THR A 58 -7.29 -11.74 3.72
C THR A 58 -6.23 -12.58 3.00
N ALA A 59 -5.04 -12.06 2.76
CA ALA A 59 -3.96 -12.83 2.16
C ALA A 59 -3.58 -14.04 3.02
N TRP A 60 -3.56 -13.89 4.36
CA TRP A 60 -3.32 -14.99 5.29
C TRP A 60 -4.42 -16.05 5.22
N ILE A 61 -5.70 -15.67 5.24
CA ILE A 61 -6.84 -16.59 5.14
C ILE A 61 -6.77 -17.38 3.83
N LEU A 62 -6.60 -16.70 2.70
CA LEU A 62 -6.51 -17.35 1.38
C LEU A 62 -5.33 -18.32 1.31
N LYS A 63 -4.16 -17.92 1.81
CA LYS A 63 -2.94 -18.74 1.84
C LYS A 63 -3.12 -20.05 2.66
N HIS A 64 -3.97 -20.05 3.67
CA HIS A 64 -4.25 -21.26 4.46
C HIS A 64 -5.42 -22.08 3.93
N SER A 65 -6.28 -21.45 3.12
CA SER A 65 -7.44 -22.12 2.50
C SER A 65 -7.10 -22.74 1.15
N ILE A 66 -6.24 -22.08 0.37
CA ILE A 66 -5.84 -22.50 -0.98
C ILE A 66 -4.45 -23.13 -0.88
N LYS A 67 -4.39 -24.45 -1.13
CA LYS A 67 -3.13 -25.20 -1.15
C LYS A 67 -2.55 -25.15 -2.56
N GLU A 68 -1.63 -24.22 -2.77
CA GLU A 68 -0.91 -24.05 -4.04
C GLU A 68 0.59 -24.23 -3.78
N TRP A 69 1.22 -25.13 -4.54
CA TRP A 69 2.66 -25.36 -4.44
C TRP A 69 3.43 -24.15 -4.98
N ARG A 70 4.54 -23.82 -4.32
CA ARG A 70 5.48 -22.83 -4.84
C ARG A 70 6.23 -23.39 -6.05
N PRO A 71 6.74 -22.51 -6.95
CA PRO A 71 7.59 -22.96 -8.06
C PRO A 71 8.85 -23.73 -7.61
N ASP A 72 9.38 -23.44 -6.41
CA ASP A 72 10.53 -24.10 -5.80
C ASP A 72 10.18 -25.37 -5.00
N ASP A 73 8.93 -25.82 -5.04
CA ASP A 73 8.39 -26.98 -4.32
C ASP A 73 8.60 -26.95 -2.80
N SER A 74 8.91 -25.79 -2.20
CA SER A 74 9.24 -25.67 -0.77
C SER A 74 8.03 -25.84 0.16
N ASP A 75 6.86 -25.33 -0.21
CA ASP A 75 5.62 -25.45 0.56
C ASP A 75 4.35 -25.23 -0.29
N GLN A 76 3.17 -25.48 0.29
CA GLN A 76 1.86 -25.29 -0.35
C GLN A 76 1.21 -23.96 0.02
N LYS A 77 1.98 -22.89 0.17
CA LYS A 77 1.50 -21.57 0.56
C LYS A 77 1.89 -20.50 -0.47
N SER A 78 1.80 -20.84 -1.76
CA SER A 78 2.13 -19.92 -2.82
C SER A 78 1.05 -18.84 -2.97
N PHE A 79 -0.21 -19.22 -3.09
CA PHE A 79 -1.30 -18.28 -3.41
C PHE A 79 -2.00 -17.68 -2.17
N PRO A 80 -2.28 -16.38 -2.18
CA PRO A 80 -1.67 -15.33 -3.00
C PRO A 80 -0.32 -14.85 -2.44
N SER A 81 0.44 -14.04 -3.20
CA SER A 81 1.67 -13.43 -2.69
C SER A 81 1.38 -12.37 -1.64
N GLY A 82 1.71 -12.67 -0.37
CA GLY A 82 1.52 -11.73 0.74
C GLY A 82 2.42 -10.49 0.64
N HIS A 83 3.70 -10.67 0.24
CA HIS A 83 4.64 -9.55 0.05
C HIS A 83 4.12 -8.56 -0.99
N THR A 84 3.66 -9.08 -2.13
CA THR A 84 3.09 -8.25 -3.18
C THR A 84 1.81 -7.54 -2.71
N ALA A 85 0.93 -8.24 -1.99
CA ALA A 85 -0.29 -7.65 -1.46
C ALA A 85 -0.01 -6.47 -0.52
N ILE A 86 0.93 -6.64 0.42
CA ILE A 86 1.32 -5.59 1.36
C ILE A 86 1.99 -4.42 0.64
N ALA A 87 2.91 -4.68 -0.30
CA ALA A 87 3.60 -3.64 -1.05
C ALA A 87 2.62 -2.79 -1.89
N PHE A 88 1.68 -3.43 -2.61
CA PHE A 88 0.66 -2.72 -3.40
C PHE A 88 -0.34 -1.98 -2.53
N ALA A 89 -0.74 -2.53 -1.38
CA ALA A 89 -1.59 -1.82 -0.44
C ALA A 89 -0.90 -0.55 0.10
N GLY A 90 0.37 -0.63 0.47
CA GLY A 90 1.16 0.53 0.88
C GLY A 90 1.35 1.57 -0.24
N ALA A 91 1.60 1.12 -1.48
CA ALA A 91 1.72 1.99 -2.64
C ALA A 91 0.39 2.72 -2.94
N THR A 92 -0.73 2.01 -2.81
CA THR A 92 -2.07 2.60 -2.97
C THR A 92 -2.37 3.61 -1.86
N ALA A 93 -2.01 3.30 -0.60
CA ALA A 93 -2.13 4.24 0.51
C ALA A 93 -1.30 5.52 0.27
N LEU A 94 -0.07 5.35 -0.20
CA LEU A 94 0.82 6.45 -0.57
C LEU A 94 0.21 7.31 -1.69
N HIS A 95 -0.35 6.68 -2.71
CA HIS A 95 -1.07 7.37 -3.79
C HIS A 95 -2.30 8.14 -3.26
N LYS A 96 -3.10 7.54 -2.40
CA LYS A 96 -4.30 8.16 -1.81
C LYS A 96 -3.96 9.42 -1.01
N GLU A 97 -2.90 9.37 -0.24
CA GLU A 97 -2.52 10.48 0.65
C GLU A 97 -1.76 11.59 -0.07
N PHE A 98 -0.86 11.23 -0.99
CA PHE A 98 0.10 12.18 -1.56
C PHE A 98 0.08 12.29 -3.10
N GLY A 99 -0.73 11.48 -3.79
CA GLY A 99 -0.76 11.48 -5.25
C GLY A 99 -1.19 12.81 -5.88
N LYS A 100 -1.95 13.63 -5.14
CA LYS A 100 -2.32 14.99 -5.56
C LYS A 100 -1.18 16.01 -5.37
N VAL A 101 -0.29 15.77 -4.41
CA VAL A 101 0.87 16.64 -4.15
C VAL A 101 1.92 16.43 -5.24
N SER A 102 2.21 15.16 -5.56
CA SER A 102 3.10 14.84 -6.66
C SER A 102 2.77 13.46 -7.24
N PRO A 103 2.54 13.34 -8.55
CA PRO A 103 2.32 12.05 -9.21
C PRO A 103 3.56 11.15 -9.12
N TRP A 104 4.75 11.73 -8.97
CA TRP A 104 5.99 10.97 -8.84
C TRP A 104 6.07 10.14 -7.57
N ILE A 105 5.41 10.57 -6.49
CA ILE A 105 5.28 9.77 -5.25
C ILE A 105 4.52 8.47 -5.56
N SER A 106 3.45 8.56 -6.33
CA SER A 106 2.69 7.37 -6.75
C SER A 106 3.52 6.46 -7.66
N VAL A 107 4.23 7.04 -8.63
CA VAL A 107 5.12 6.30 -9.53
C VAL A 107 6.19 5.55 -8.75
N ALA A 108 6.82 6.21 -7.77
CA ALA A 108 7.83 5.58 -6.90
C ALA A 108 7.23 4.45 -6.05
N GLY A 109 6.06 4.68 -5.44
CA GLY A 109 5.38 3.68 -4.63
C GLY A 109 5.01 2.41 -5.42
N TYR A 110 4.33 2.59 -6.56
CA TYR A 110 3.96 1.45 -7.42
C TYR A 110 5.17 0.82 -8.11
N GLY A 111 6.19 1.60 -8.45
CA GLY A 111 7.45 1.08 -8.98
C GLY A 111 8.13 0.13 -7.98
N LEU A 112 8.21 0.52 -6.71
CA LEU A 112 8.74 -0.32 -5.65
C LEU A 112 7.89 -1.58 -5.41
N ALA A 113 6.56 -1.43 -5.39
CA ALA A 113 5.66 -2.58 -5.25
C ALA A 113 5.78 -3.57 -6.41
N THR A 114 5.95 -3.06 -7.63
CA THR A 114 6.21 -3.89 -8.82
C THR A 114 7.56 -4.58 -8.73
N PHE A 115 8.59 -3.88 -8.25
CA PHE A 115 9.90 -4.49 -8.02
C PHE A 115 9.80 -5.67 -7.04
N VAL A 116 9.10 -5.50 -5.90
CA VAL A 116 8.85 -6.60 -4.95
C VAL A 116 8.13 -7.76 -5.64
N ALA A 117 7.09 -7.49 -6.46
CA ALA A 117 6.35 -8.52 -7.18
C ALA A 117 7.25 -9.32 -8.14
N VAL A 118 8.07 -8.63 -8.94
CA VAL A 118 9.01 -9.24 -9.89
C VAL A 118 10.07 -10.07 -9.15
N ASP A 119 10.61 -9.54 -8.05
CA ASP A 119 11.60 -10.24 -7.23
C ASP A 119 11.06 -11.56 -6.68
N ARG A 120 9.78 -11.60 -6.27
CA ARG A 120 9.13 -12.85 -5.78
C ARG A 120 9.00 -13.91 -6.87
N VAL A 121 8.76 -13.50 -8.11
CA VAL A 121 8.73 -14.43 -9.26
C VAL A 121 10.16 -14.87 -9.65
N ALA A 122 11.10 -13.93 -9.68
CA ALA A 122 12.49 -14.20 -10.04
C ALA A 122 13.22 -15.13 -9.06
N LYS A 123 12.75 -15.18 -7.80
CA LYS A 123 13.25 -16.09 -6.75
C LYS A 123 12.50 -17.42 -6.69
N ASP A 124 11.64 -17.73 -7.65
CA ASP A 124 10.79 -18.93 -7.65
C ASP A 124 9.95 -19.12 -6.38
N ARG A 125 9.66 -18.01 -5.65
CA ARG A 125 8.83 -18.04 -4.43
C ARG A 125 7.34 -17.99 -4.73
N HIS A 126 6.96 -17.44 -5.88
CA HIS A 126 5.58 -17.26 -6.33
C HIS A 126 5.45 -17.37 -7.84
N HIS A 127 4.30 -17.87 -8.31
CA HIS A 127 3.95 -17.80 -9.71
C HIS A 127 3.50 -16.37 -10.07
N TRP A 128 3.53 -16.02 -11.35
CA TRP A 128 3.08 -14.71 -11.82
C TRP A 128 1.64 -14.37 -11.44
N TYR A 129 0.74 -15.36 -11.40
CA TYR A 129 -0.66 -15.16 -11.00
C TYR A 129 -0.81 -14.97 -9.49
N ASP A 130 0.07 -15.51 -8.65
CA ASP A 130 0.08 -15.27 -7.20
C ASP A 130 0.37 -13.81 -6.90
N VAL A 131 1.33 -13.23 -7.61
CA VAL A 131 1.69 -11.81 -7.47
C VAL A 131 0.64 -10.90 -8.07
N ALA A 132 0.03 -11.28 -9.20
CA ALA A 132 -1.09 -10.53 -9.78
C ALA A 132 -2.30 -10.50 -8.83
N ALA A 133 -2.65 -11.65 -8.25
CA ALA A 133 -3.71 -11.74 -7.23
C ALA A 133 -3.36 -10.91 -5.98
N GLY A 134 -2.11 -10.99 -5.50
CA GLY A 134 -1.62 -10.19 -4.39
C GLY A 134 -1.73 -8.69 -4.65
N ALA A 135 -1.29 -8.22 -5.82
CA ALA A 135 -1.41 -6.83 -6.24
C ALA A 135 -2.87 -6.36 -6.27
N GLY A 136 -3.76 -7.18 -6.86
CA GLY A 136 -5.20 -6.91 -6.89
C GLY A 136 -5.83 -6.80 -5.50
N LEU A 137 -5.46 -7.71 -4.59
CA LEU A 137 -5.90 -7.67 -3.18
C LEU A 137 -5.46 -6.39 -2.49
N GLY A 138 -4.17 -6.05 -2.58
CA GLY A 138 -3.61 -4.86 -1.95
C GLY A 138 -4.30 -3.58 -2.44
N PHE A 139 -4.46 -3.46 -3.75
CA PHE A 139 -5.16 -2.34 -4.35
C PHE A 139 -6.63 -2.26 -3.90
N ALA A 140 -7.39 -3.35 -4.05
CA ALA A 140 -8.82 -3.38 -3.78
C ALA A 140 -9.16 -3.10 -2.32
N PHE A 141 -8.48 -3.76 -1.37
CA PHE A 141 -8.74 -3.53 0.06
C PHE A 141 -8.36 -2.12 0.50
N THR A 142 -7.31 -1.55 -0.07
CA THR A 142 -6.97 -0.16 0.21
C THR A 142 -8.03 0.79 -0.33
N GLU A 143 -8.49 0.63 -1.56
CA GLU A 143 -9.56 1.45 -2.13
C GLU A 143 -10.85 1.36 -1.31
N ILE A 144 -11.27 0.15 -0.94
CA ILE A 144 -12.46 -0.09 -0.11
C ILE A 144 -12.30 0.59 1.25
N THR A 145 -11.12 0.48 1.88
CA THR A 145 -10.89 1.05 3.21
C THR A 145 -10.93 2.58 3.16
N TRP A 146 -10.35 3.23 2.14
CA TRP A 146 -10.45 4.68 1.96
C TRP A 146 -11.88 5.12 1.67
N TRP A 147 -12.61 4.39 0.86
CA TRP A 147 -14.02 4.66 0.60
C TRP A 147 -14.88 4.56 1.88
N LEU A 148 -14.68 3.54 2.71
CA LEU A 148 -15.35 3.39 4.00
C LEU A 148 -14.95 4.50 4.97
N SER A 149 -13.66 4.81 5.05
CA SER A 149 -13.12 5.87 5.89
C SER A 149 -13.74 7.23 5.56
N ASP A 150 -13.92 7.55 4.28
CA ASP A 150 -14.56 8.80 3.86
C ASP A 150 -16.04 8.87 4.26
N LYS A 151 -16.72 7.73 4.41
CA LYS A 151 -18.10 7.69 4.92
C LYS A 151 -18.18 7.80 6.44
N VAL A 152 -17.24 7.18 7.16
CA VAL A 152 -17.21 7.18 8.62
C VAL A 152 -16.64 8.50 9.16
N PHE A 153 -15.66 9.05 8.48
CA PHE A 153 -15.00 10.32 8.82
C PHE A 153 -15.17 11.31 7.65
N PRO A 154 -16.37 11.87 7.45
CA PRO A 154 -16.59 12.82 6.38
C PRO A 154 -15.69 14.03 6.58
N ARG A 155 -15.07 14.49 5.49
CA ARG A 155 -14.27 15.70 5.52
C ARG A 155 -15.16 16.89 5.74
N GLN A 156 -14.75 17.79 6.61
CA GLN A 156 -15.36 19.10 6.68
C GLN A 156 -15.04 19.81 5.35
N LYS A 157 -16.08 20.15 4.61
CA LYS A 157 -15.91 21.01 3.44
C LYS A 157 -15.56 22.40 3.95
N GLU A 158 -14.39 22.90 3.58
CA GLU A 158 -14.10 24.32 3.76
C GLU A 158 -15.19 25.10 3.00
N THR A 159 -16.04 25.77 3.73
CA THR A 159 -17.06 26.62 3.14
C THR A 159 -16.51 28.04 3.09
N ILE A 160 -16.06 28.45 1.91
CA ILE A 160 -15.69 29.83 1.66
C ILE A 160 -17.00 30.62 1.50
N ALA A 161 -17.34 31.39 2.50
CA ALA A 161 -18.46 32.35 2.41
C ALA A 161 -17.89 33.71 1.95
N ILE A 162 -18.30 34.16 0.77
CA ILE A 162 -17.97 35.46 0.26
C ILE A 162 -19.19 36.35 0.54
N GLY A 163 -19.05 37.31 1.46
CA GLY A 163 -20.04 38.30 1.77
C GLY A 163 -19.68 39.69 1.24
N PHE A 164 -20.64 40.44 0.77
CA PHE A 164 -20.47 41.83 0.41
C PHE A 164 -21.16 42.68 1.49
N SER A 165 -20.40 43.47 2.22
CA SER A 165 -20.96 44.44 3.21
C SER A 165 -20.58 45.83 2.80
N GLY A 166 -21.47 46.48 2.08
CA GLY A 166 -21.26 47.85 1.61
C GLY A 166 -20.05 47.99 0.64
N ASN A 167 -18.97 48.62 1.08
CA ASN A 167 -17.76 48.84 0.28
C ASN A 167 -16.63 47.82 0.57
N THR A 168 -16.86 46.77 1.35
CA THR A 168 -15.88 45.76 1.74
C THR A 168 -16.29 44.37 1.28
N LEU A 169 -15.30 43.62 0.79
CA LEU A 169 -15.42 42.19 0.45
C LEU A 169 -14.96 41.39 1.66
N ASP A 170 -15.91 40.75 2.33
CA ASP A 170 -15.62 39.86 3.48
C ASP A 170 -15.49 38.42 2.99
N VAL A 171 -14.31 37.81 3.19
CA VAL A 171 -14.05 36.39 2.90
C VAL A 171 -13.93 35.68 4.23
N ALA A 172 -14.94 34.87 4.59
CA ALA A 172 -14.91 34.02 5.77
C ALA A 172 -14.63 32.57 5.33
N VAL A 173 -13.54 32.00 5.81
CA VAL A 173 -13.25 30.57 5.69
C VAL A 173 -13.73 29.90 6.98
N LYS A 174 -14.78 29.10 6.88
CA LYS A 174 -15.23 28.27 8.00
C LYS A 174 -14.50 26.93 7.92
N LEU A 175 -13.59 26.72 8.87
CA LEU A 175 -12.88 25.47 9.08
C LEU A 175 -13.79 24.41 9.74
#